data_29742423e6c2617b2d64aacacf21d976
#
_entry.id   29742423e6c2617b2d64aacacf21d976
#
_cell.length_a   1.000
_cell.length_b   1.000
_cell.length_c   1.000
_cell.angle_alpha   90.00
_cell.angle_beta   90.00
_cell.angle_gamma   90.00
#
_symmetry.space_group_name_H-M   'P 1'
#
loop_
_entity.id
_entity.type
_entity.pdbx_description
1 polymer ?
#
loop_
_entity_poly.entity_id
_entity_poly.type
_entity_poly.pdbx_seq_one_letter_code
_entity_poly.pdbx_strand_id
1 'polypeptide(L)'
;AAAPHTPQSVAQAFNSRSNSIGFLRWLMAFMVIFSHAGPIAGFYGGEDLGVQISKEQSIGGVAVAGFFFFSGFLITRSRMGRATIWRYMWRRVLRIFPAFWAALLFTVGILAPIAYWHTFHNISGYLHPATESPLTYFVNNMWLNLGQRNIAGMGENLPYFILHGARDWNGSAWTLIYEFKAYILVAILGLFGALANRKVGAAFALVLIALNALQWMGAGQVANVNYLLRDPYMLMFMGPFAFGMLFTLYGDKIPMDSRLAWGGLIFGVLSYASGGWNIVGQYGFLYFLMYLAIRLPLQNWEKHGDLSYGIYIYAWPIMAFAAYFHLQDRGWIAYHLTVVVTVHILAYLSWHLIEKPAMSLKNYLPGWMDKLIEHFRPTYEAVARRIVTPALSSTRI
;
A
#
# COMPACT_ATOMS: atom_id res chain seq x y z
N ALA A 1 28.49 33.37 18.22
CA ALA A 1 28.23 32.30 17.27
C ALA A 1 27.35 31.27 17.97
N ALA A 2 26.10 31.08 17.50
CA ALA A 2 25.23 30.02 18.00
C ALA A 2 25.89 28.69 17.68
N ALA A 3 25.95 27.76 18.64
CA ALA A 3 26.46 26.42 18.43
C ALA A 3 25.74 25.77 17.24
N PRO A 4 26.42 25.04 16.38
CA PRO A 4 25.78 24.37 15.24
C PRO A 4 24.73 23.39 15.76
N HIS A 5 23.44 23.65 15.48
CA HIS A 5 22.36 22.75 15.80
C HIS A 5 22.57 21.45 15.03
N THR A 6 23.09 20.43 15.67
CA THR A 6 23.11 19.07 15.11
C THR A 6 21.67 18.60 14.94
N PRO A 7 21.24 18.26 13.73
CA PRO A 7 19.86 17.81 13.51
C PRO A 7 19.60 16.53 14.28
N GLN A 8 18.42 16.45 14.90
CA GLN A 8 17.96 15.22 15.56
C GLN A 8 17.90 14.06 14.55
N SER A 9 18.22 12.86 14.99
CA SER A 9 18.01 11.67 14.18
C SER A 9 16.52 11.31 14.09
N VAL A 10 16.15 10.46 13.12
CA VAL A 10 14.78 9.90 13.00
C VAL A 10 14.33 9.27 14.31
N ALA A 11 15.21 8.47 14.95
CA ALA A 11 14.89 7.79 16.20
C ALA A 11 14.61 8.75 17.36
N GLN A 12 15.27 9.90 17.37
CA GLN A 12 15.06 10.94 18.39
C GLN A 12 13.82 11.80 18.12
N ALA A 13 13.57 12.10 16.82
CA ALA A 13 12.51 13.01 16.42
C ALA A 13 11.13 12.34 16.24
N PHE A 14 11.11 11.04 15.92
CA PHE A 14 9.86 10.32 15.66
C PHE A 14 9.18 9.84 16.94
N ASN A 15 7.96 10.32 17.18
CA ASN A 15 7.09 9.83 18.25
C ASN A 15 5.98 8.95 17.65
N SER A 16 5.93 7.68 18.06
CA SER A 16 4.92 6.72 17.56
C SER A 16 3.47 7.07 17.94
N ARG A 17 3.26 7.90 18.96
CA ARG A 17 1.92 8.34 19.42
C ARG A 17 1.56 9.75 18.93
N SER A 18 2.52 10.48 18.37
CA SER A 18 2.35 11.88 17.95
C SER A 18 3.17 12.13 16.71
N ASN A 19 2.58 11.85 15.55
CA ASN A 19 3.18 12.06 14.24
C ASN A 19 2.05 12.26 13.19
N SER A 20 2.41 12.75 12.02
CA SER A 20 1.46 13.07 10.96
C SER A 20 1.40 12.02 9.84
N ILE A 21 1.85 10.78 10.08
CA ILE A 21 1.77 9.69 9.08
C ILE A 21 0.32 9.46 8.65
N GLY A 22 -0.64 9.51 9.58
CA GLY A 22 -2.05 9.32 9.27
C GLY A 22 -2.60 10.36 8.30
N PHE A 23 -2.25 11.63 8.49
CA PHE A 23 -2.59 12.67 7.52
C PHE A 23 -1.96 12.42 6.16
N LEU A 24 -0.67 12.07 6.10
CA LEU A 24 0.02 11.82 4.84
C LEU A 24 -0.56 10.61 4.11
N ARG A 25 -0.92 9.55 4.82
CA ARG A 25 -1.61 8.39 4.25
C ARG A 25 -2.98 8.76 3.70
N TRP A 26 -3.75 9.58 4.43
CA TRP A 26 -5.01 10.11 3.91
C TRP A 26 -4.80 10.95 2.66
N LEU A 27 -3.82 11.85 2.66
CA LEU A 27 -3.49 12.69 1.50
C LEU A 27 -3.11 11.84 0.28
N MET A 28 -2.29 10.81 0.47
CA MET A 28 -1.89 9.89 -0.60
C MET A 28 -3.10 9.11 -1.15
N ALA A 29 -4.01 8.62 -0.29
CA ALA A 29 -5.24 7.96 -0.74
C ALA A 29 -6.14 8.93 -1.53
N PHE A 30 -6.20 10.19 -1.08
CA PHE A 30 -6.91 11.25 -1.78
C PHE A 30 -6.30 11.54 -3.18
N MET A 31 -4.97 11.61 -3.28
CA MET A 31 -4.26 11.79 -4.55
C MET A 31 -4.57 10.68 -5.56
N VAL A 32 -4.73 9.43 -5.11
CA VAL A 32 -5.08 8.29 -5.96
C VAL A 32 -6.43 8.48 -6.65
N ILE A 33 -7.43 9.09 -5.97
CA ILE A 33 -8.74 9.40 -6.58
C ILE A 33 -8.55 10.30 -7.80
N PHE A 34 -7.77 11.38 -7.67
CA PHE A 34 -7.53 12.30 -8.77
C PHE A 34 -6.70 11.67 -9.89
N SER A 35 -5.72 10.85 -9.54
CA SER A 35 -4.90 10.15 -10.54
C SER A 35 -5.76 9.25 -11.41
N HIS A 36 -6.58 8.39 -10.83
CA HIS A 36 -7.37 7.42 -11.57
C HIS A 36 -8.62 7.97 -12.26
N ALA A 37 -8.96 9.26 -12.05
CA ALA A 37 -10.07 9.88 -12.77
C ALA A 37 -9.85 9.95 -14.28
N GLY A 38 -8.59 10.02 -14.73
CA GLY A 38 -8.25 9.94 -16.15
C GLY A 38 -8.67 8.62 -16.79
N PRO A 39 -8.03 7.50 -16.43
CA PRO A 39 -8.33 6.22 -17.05
C PRO A 39 -9.77 5.74 -16.79
N ILE A 40 -10.38 6.06 -15.64
CA ILE A 40 -11.73 5.59 -15.32
C ILE A 40 -12.83 6.42 -15.98
N ALA A 41 -12.65 7.74 -16.07
CA ALA A 41 -13.71 8.64 -16.50
C ALA A 41 -13.34 9.57 -17.70
N GLY A 42 -12.15 9.33 -18.29
CA GLY A 42 -11.71 10.06 -19.48
C GLY A 42 -11.11 11.44 -19.21
N PHE A 43 -10.94 11.87 -17.96
CA PHE A 43 -10.23 13.12 -17.66
C PHE A 43 -8.75 13.01 -18.05
N TYR A 44 -8.08 14.16 -18.18
CA TYR A 44 -6.63 14.25 -18.47
C TYR A 44 -6.19 13.49 -19.74
N GLY A 45 -7.09 13.39 -20.73
CA GLY A 45 -6.84 12.65 -21.97
C GLY A 45 -6.96 11.12 -21.84
N GLY A 46 -7.63 10.65 -20.77
CA GLY A 46 -7.82 9.21 -20.50
C GLY A 46 -6.67 8.54 -19.77
N GLU A 47 -5.65 9.30 -19.39
CA GLU A 47 -4.46 8.78 -18.70
C GLU A 47 -4.45 9.17 -17.22
N ASP A 48 -3.70 8.44 -16.41
CA ASP A 48 -3.46 8.81 -15.01
C ASP A 48 -2.84 10.20 -14.88
N LEU A 49 -3.29 10.96 -13.89
CA LEU A 49 -2.74 12.29 -13.64
C LEU A 49 -1.22 12.22 -13.40
N GLY A 50 -0.48 13.05 -14.11
CA GLY A 50 0.97 13.20 -13.99
C GLY A 50 1.78 12.47 -15.05
N VAL A 51 1.23 11.50 -15.79
CA VAL A 51 1.95 10.80 -16.86
C VAL A 51 2.31 11.72 -18.03
N GLN A 52 1.62 12.84 -18.18
CA GLN A 52 1.96 13.89 -19.16
C GLN A 52 3.27 14.60 -18.81
N ILE A 53 3.63 14.63 -17.50
CA ILE A 53 4.87 15.25 -17.00
C ILE A 53 5.96 14.20 -16.88
N SER A 54 5.65 13.11 -16.15
CA SER A 54 6.56 12.00 -15.95
C SER A 54 6.13 10.77 -16.76
N LYS A 55 6.93 10.37 -17.72
CA LYS A 55 6.68 9.14 -18.48
C LYS A 55 6.91 7.87 -17.65
N GLU A 56 7.48 7.99 -16.47
CA GLU A 56 7.84 6.86 -15.62
C GLU A 56 6.78 6.54 -14.57
N GLN A 57 6.05 7.57 -14.07
CA GLN A 57 5.16 7.37 -12.94
C GLN A 57 3.99 8.37 -12.93
N SER A 58 2.81 7.90 -12.53
CA SER A 58 1.65 8.74 -12.24
C SER A 58 1.70 9.33 -10.82
N ILE A 59 0.87 10.33 -10.56
CA ILE A 59 0.66 10.86 -9.19
C ILE A 59 0.15 9.76 -8.25
N GLY A 60 -0.72 8.86 -8.76
CA GLY A 60 -1.17 7.68 -8.01
C GLY A 60 -0.02 6.75 -7.65
N GLY A 61 0.90 6.51 -8.57
CA GLY A 61 2.09 5.69 -8.31
C GLY A 61 3.06 6.34 -7.32
N VAL A 62 3.22 7.68 -7.36
CA VAL A 62 3.96 8.43 -6.32
C VAL A 62 3.32 8.23 -4.94
N ALA A 63 1.99 8.31 -4.85
CA ALA A 63 1.25 8.07 -3.61
C ALA A 63 1.45 6.64 -3.10
N VAL A 64 1.39 5.63 -3.98
CA VAL A 64 1.60 4.23 -3.62
C VAL A 64 3.04 4.00 -3.13
N ALA A 65 4.06 4.62 -3.73
CA ALA A 65 5.43 4.55 -3.23
C ALA A 65 5.53 5.08 -1.79
N GLY A 66 4.84 6.17 -1.46
CA GLY A 66 4.74 6.69 -0.09
C GLY A 66 4.04 5.71 0.88
N PHE A 67 2.97 5.03 0.45
CA PHE A 67 2.32 4.00 1.25
C PHE A 67 3.29 2.84 1.57
N PHE A 68 4.01 2.33 0.57
CA PHE A 68 4.98 1.25 0.78
C PHE A 68 6.15 1.69 1.65
N PHE A 69 6.60 2.93 1.53
CA PHE A 69 7.63 3.49 2.40
C PHE A 69 7.20 3.52 3.87
N PHE A 70 6.03 4.11 4.17
CA PHE A 70 5.53 4.13 5.55
C PHE A 70 5.20 2.72 6.06
N SER A 71 4.72 1.84 5.18
CA SER A 71 4.51 0.43 5.51
C SER A 71 5.84 -0.22 5.90
N GLY A 72 6.91 -0.05 5.10
CA GLY A 72 8.24 -0.56 5.40
C GLY A 72 8.78 -0.08 6.75
N PHE A 73 8.61 1.22 7.05
CA PHE A 73 9.00 1.81 8.32
C PHE A 73 8.21 1.23 9.51
N LEU A 74 6.87 1.27 9.45
CA LEU A 74 6.03 0.88 10.59
C LEU A 74 5.99 -0.63 10.81
N ILE A 75 5.99 -1.43 9.74
CA ILE A 75 5.88 -2.88 9.80
C ILE A 75 7.18 -3.51 10.30
N THR A 76 8.32 -3.04 9.84
CA THR A 76 9.63 -3.47 10.36
C THR A 76 9.74 -3.14 11.85
N ARG A 77 9.37 -1.94 12.26
CA ARG A 77 9.34 -1.52 13.66
C ARG A 77 8.40 -2.40 14.50
N SER A 78 7.21 -2.70 13.97
CA SER A 78 6.25 -3.60 14.64
C SER A 78 6.80 -5.01 14.82
N ARG A 79 7.55 -5.54 13.84
CA ARG A 79 8.12 -6.90 13.91
C ARG A 79 9.33 -6.99 14.83
N MET A 80 10.12 -5.91 14.95
CA MET A 80 11.24 -5.82 15.91
C MET A 80 10.77 -5.76 17.37
N GLY A 81 9.48 -5.51 17.61
CA GLY A 81 8.86 -5.60 18.93
C GLY A 81 8.75 -7.04 19.44
N ARG A 82 8.24 -7.19 20.67
CA ARG A 82 8.11 -8.48 21.37
C ARG A 82 6.99 -9.40 20.85
N ALA A 83 6.26 -9.02 19.81
CA ALA A 83 5.15 -9.83 19.30
C ALA A 83 5.65 -11.09 18.60
N THR A 84 4.99 -12.24 18.84
CA THR A 84 5.22 -13.46 18.08
C THR A 84 4.88 -13.27 16.62
N ILE A 85 5.43 -14.12 15.74
CA ILE A 85 5.13 -14.06 14.29
C ILE A 85 3.62 -14.19 14.00
N TRP A 86 2.94 -15.06 14.73
CA TRP A 86 1.49 -15.28 14.59
C TRP A 86 0.68 -14.06 14.99
N ARG A 87 1.01 -13.45 16.13
CA ARG A 87 0.36 -12.22 16.58
C ARG A 87 0.65 -11.05 15.65
N TYR A 88 1.86 -11.00 15.10
CA TYR A 88 2.21 -10.04 14.07
C TYR A 88 1.35 -10.24 12.81
N MET A 89 1.29 -11.48 12.26
CA MET A 89 0.51 -11.78 11.05
C MET A 89 -1.00 -11.58 11.28
N TRP A 90 -1.52 -11.99 12.44
CA TRP A 90 -2.91 -11.78 12.80
C TRP A 90 -3.33 -10.32 12.73
N ARG A 91 -2.50 -9.41 13.26
CA ARG A 91 -2.74 -7.97 13.17
C ARG A 91 -2.76 -7.47 11.72
N ARG A 92 -2.01 -8.08 10.81
CA ARG A 92 -1.99 -7.73 9.38
C ARG A 92 -3.23 -8.25 8.66
N VAL A 93 -3.63 -9.47 8.95
CA VAL A 93 -4.88 -10.05 8.45
C VAL A 93 -6.08 -9.18 8.86
N LEU A 94 -6.19 -8.84 10.14
CA LEU A 94 -7.27 -7.99 10.64
C LEU A 94 -7.25 -6.57 10.04
N ARG A 95 -6.10 -6.09 9.62
CA ARG A 95 -5.97 -4.77 9.01
C ARG A 95 -6.44 -4.71 7.56
N ILE A 96 -6.25 -5.80 6.79
CA ILE A 96 -6.52 -5.81 5.35
C ILE A 96 -7.84 -6.50 5.03
N PHE A 97 -8.00 -7.76 5.41
CA PHE A 97 -9.05 -8.61 4.88
C PHE A 97 -10.48 -8.19 5.22
N PRO A 98 -10.84 -7.80 6.45
CA PRO A 98 -12.24 -7.51 6.78
C PRO A 98 -12.83 -6.38 5.93
N ALA A 99 -12.14 -5.26 5.80
CA ALA A 99 -12.62 -4.14 5.01
C ALA A 99 -12.51 -4.42 3.49
N PHE A 100 -11.49 -5.16 3.05
CA PHE A 100 -11.39 -5.58 1.66
C PHE A 100 -12.56 -6.49 1.25
N TRP A 101 -12.91 -7.49 2.07
CA TRP A 101 -14.09 -8.33 1.82
C TRP A 101 -15.38 -7.52 1.80
N ALA A 102 -15.51 -6.56 2.71
CA ALA A 102 -16.67 -5.68 2.73
C ALA A 102 -16.75 -4.81 1.47
N ALA A 103 -15.64 -4.32 0.94
CA ALA A 103 -15.61 -3.58 -0.32
C ALA A 103 -15.98 -4.47 -1.51
N LEU A 104 -15.51 -5.72 -1.57
CA LEU A 104 -15.93 -6.69 -2.59
C LEU A 104 -17.44 -6.97 -2.49
N LEU A 105 -17.95 -7.24 -1.28
CA LEU A 105 -19.38 -7.50 -1.06
C LEU A 105 -20.24 -6.27 -1.38
N PHE A 106 -19.78 -5.07 -1.06
CA PHE A 106 -20.43 -3.82 -1.43
C PHE A 106 -20.51 -3.67 -2.96
N THR A 107 -19.41 -3.99 -3.65
CA THR A 107 -19.36 -3.93 -5.12
C THR A 107 -20.37 -4.91 -5.74
N VAL A 108 -20.36 -6.19 -5.35
CA VAL A 108 -21.25 -7.20 -5.92
C VAL A 108 -22.68 -7.18 -5.38
N GLY A 109 -22.91 -6.64 -4.18
CA GLY A 109 -24.20 -6.63 -3.52
C GLY A 109 -24.99 -5.34 -3.72
N ILE A 110 -24.32 -4.24 -4.05
CA ILE A 110 -24.96 -2.93 -4.17
C ILE A 110 -24.65 -2.28 -5.51
N LEU A 111 -23.39 -2.03 -5.86
CA LEU A 111 -23.06 -1.27 -7.05
C LEU A 111 -23.40 -2.02 -8.33
N ALA A 112 -22.94 -3.26 -8.43
CA ALA A 112 -23.13 -4.06 -9.63
C ALA A 112 -24.60 -4.45 -9.90
N PRO A 113 -25.45 -4.80 -8.90
CA PRO A 113 -26.89 -5.03 -9.15
C PRO A 113 -27.62 -3.79 -9.66
N ILE A 114 -27.28 -2.59 -9.13
CA ILE A 114 -27.87 -1.34 -9.61
C ILE A 114 -27.47 -1.08 -11.06
N ALA A 115 -26.20 -1.26 -11.41
CA ALA A 115 -25.72 -1.13 -12.78
C ALA A 115 -26.35 -2.17 -13.71
N TYR A 116 -26.48 -3.41 -13.24
CA TYR A 116 -27.11 -4.49 -14.01
C TYR A 116 -28.59 -4.18 -14.31
N TRP A 117 -29.34 -3.77 -13.29
CA TRP A 117 -30.74 -3.37 -13.47
C TRP A 117 -30.88 -2.19 -14.44
N HIS A 118 -30.00 -1.21 -14.35
CA HIS A 118 -29.99 -0.06 -15.26
C HIS A 118 -29.77 -0.48 -16.71
N THR A 119 -28.91 -1.47 -16.96
CA THR A 119 -28.58 -1.94 -18.32
C THR A 119 -29.65 -2.85 -18.90
N PHE A 120 -30.15 -3.81 -18.10
CA PHE A 120 -31.01 -4.89 -18.58
C PHE A 120 -32.47 -4.72 -18.17
N HIS A 121 -32.81 -3.70 -17.39
CA HIS A 121 -34.15 -3.41 -16.84
C HIS A 121 -34.79 -4.60 -16.09
N ASN A 122 -33.98 -5.55 -15.66
CA ASN A 122 -34.35 -6.68 -14.82
C ASN A 122 -33.13 -7.15 -14.02
N ILE A 123 -33.33 -7.94 -12.97
CA ILE A 123 -32.27 -8.47 -12.11
C ILE A 123 -32.14 -10.00 -12.19
N SER A 124 -33.04 -10.67 -12.95
CA SER A 124 -33.16 -12.13 -12.92
C SER A 124 -31.89 -12.86 -13.34
N GLY A 125 -31.15 -12.31 -14.31
CA GLY A 125 -29.89 -12.90 -14.79
C GLY A 125 -28.66 -12.53 -13.96
N TYR A 126 -28.76 -11.64 -12.98
CA TYR A 126 -27.60 -11.13 -12.27
C TYR A 126 -26.84 -12.18 -11.46
N LEU A 127 -27.56 -13.05 -10.74
CA LEU A 127 -26.95 -14.08 -9.89
C LEU A 127 -26.42 -15.27 -10.69
N HIS A 128 -27.00 -15.53 -11.86
CA HIS A 128 -26.65 -16.65 -12.72
C HIS A 128 -26.34 -16.20 -14.17
N PRO A 129 -25.39 -15.25 -14.35
CA PRO A 129 -25.00 -14.83 -15.67
C PRO A 129 -24.24 -15.97 -16.39
N ALA A 130 -24.20 -15.92 -17.71
CA ALA A 130 -23.46 -16.89 -18.52
C ALA A 130 -21.95 -16.90 -18.21
N THR A 131 -21.40 -15.75 -17.80
CA THR A 131 -19.99 -15.57 -17.46
C THR A 131 -19.83 -14.64 -16.26
N GLU A 132 -18.74 -14.82 -15.51
CA GLU A 132 -18.23 -13.86 -14.51
C GLU A 132 -19.29 -13.48 -13.45
N SER A 133 -19.83 -14.50 -12.76
CA SER A 133 -20.89 -14.29 -11.75
C SER A 133 -20.41 -13.42 -10.58
N PRO A 134 -21.34 -12.73 -9.87
CA PRO A 134 -21.03 -11.98 -8.65
C PRO A 134 -20.37 -12.85 -7.57
N LEU A 135 -20.82 -14.11 -7.43
CA LEU A 135 -20.24 -15.04 -6.47
C LEU A 135 -18.78 -15.39 -6.82
N THR A 136 -18.51 -15.71 -8.09
CA THR A 136 -17.13 -15.99 -8.54
C THR A 136 -16.25 -14.75 -8.45
N TYR A 137 -16.79 -13.55 -8.64
CA TYR A 137 -16.06 -12.30 -8.41
C TYR A 137 -15.56 -12.21 -6.97
N PHE A 138 -16.41 -12.46 -5.98
CA PHE A 138 -16.00 -12.45 -4.59
C PHE A 138 -14.96 -13.55 -4.29
N VAL A 139 -15.23 -14.80 -4.67
CA VAL A 139 -14.37 -15.96 -4.38
C VAL A 139 -12.99 -15.83 -5.03
N ASN A 140 -12.94 -15.42 -6.31
CA ASN A 140 -11.68 -15.30 -7.04
C ASN A 140 -10.81 -14.13 -6.56
N ASN A 141 -11.42 -13.13 -5.92
CA ASN A 141 -10.70 -11.93 -5.48
C ASN A 141 -10.44 -11.89 -3.96
N MET A 142 -11.14 -12.68 -3.15
CA MET A 142 -11.08 -12.60 -1.68
C MET A 142 -9.69 -12.79 -1.07
N TRP A 143 -8.75 -13.35 -1.82
CA TRP A 143 -7.36 -13.58 -1.39
C TRP A 143 -6.38 -12.51 -1.90
N LEU A 144 -6.87 -11.30 -2.21
CA LEU A 144 -6.10 -10.17 -2.73
C LEU A 144 -5.55 -10.37 -4.15
N ASN A 145 -5.85 -11.50 -4.78
CA ASN A 145 -5.51 -11.72 -6.18
C ASN A 145 -6.72 -11.36 -7.04
N LEU A 146 -6.60 -10.32 -7.87
CA LEU A 146 -7.69 -9.91 -8.76
C LEU A 146 -7.82 -10.88 -9.96
N GLY A 147 -8.29 -12.08 -9.68
CA GLY A 147 -8.48 -13.15 -10.67
C GLY A 147 -9.67 -12.90 -11.60
N GLN A 148 -10.68 -12.18 -11.12
CA GLN A 148 -11.83 -11.77 -11.93
C GLN A 148 -12.02 -10.25 -11.79
N ARG A 149 -12.05 -9.54 -12.90
CA ARG A 149 -12.15 -8.07 -12.92
C ARG A 149 -13.51 -7.54 -13.31
N ASN A 150 -14.28 -8.34 -14.05
CA ASN A 150 -15.61 -8.03 -14.54
C ASN A 150 -16.71 -8.73 -13.72
N ILE A 151 -17.95 -8.22 -13.80
CA ILE A 151 -19.13 -8.78 -13.12
C ILE A 151 -20.26 -8.83 -14.12
N ALA A 152 -20.80 -10.03 -14.39
CA ALA A 152 -21.99 -10.28 -15.20
C ALA A 152 -21.97 -9.59 -16.58
N GLY A 153 -20.80 -9.49 -17.21
CA GLY A 153 -20.65 -8.88 -18.54
C GLY A 153 -20.74 -7.34 -18.59
N MET A 154 -20.93 -6.68 -17.43
CA MET A 154 -21.19 -5.23 -17.42
C MET A 154 -19.96 -4.34 -17.63
N GLY A 155 -18.76 -4.90 -17.51
CA GLY A 155 -17.52 -4.11 -17.62
C GLY A 155 -17.32 -3.46 -18.98
N GLU A 156 -17.99 -3.94 -20.03
CA GLU A 156 -17.92 -3.36 -21.38
C GLU A 156 -18.59 -1.98 -21.48
N ASN A 157 -19.50 -1.67 -20.55
CA ASN A 157 -20.18 -0.38 -20.47
C ASN A 157 -19.39 0.65 -19.64
N LEU A 158 -18.26 0.25 -19.06
CA LEU A 158 -17.39 1.17 -18.33
C LEU A 158 -16.58 2.03 -19.31
N PRO A 159 -16.46 3.34 -19.11
CA PRO A 159 -15.54 4.17 -19.89
C PRO A 159 -14.10 3.66 -19.86
N TYR A 160 -13.67 3.05 -18.78
CA TYR A 160 -12.36 2.40 -18.66
C TYR A 160 -12.14 1.31 -19.73
N PHE A 161 -13.17 0.50 -20.05
CA PHE A 161 -13.08 -0.47 -21.13
C PHE A 161 -12.96 0.19 -22.51
N ILE A 162 -13.73 1.25 -22.75
CA ILE A 162 -13.70 2.00 -24.01
C ILE A 162 -12.33 2.62 -24.25
N LEU A 163 -11.70 3.12 -23.19
CA LEU A 163 -10.40 3.81 -23.25
C LEU A 163 -9.20 2.83 -23.29
N HIS A 164 -9.27 1.73 -22.54
CA HIS A 164 -8.13 0.86 -22.30
C HIS A 164 -8.35 -0.63 -22.67
N GLY A 165 -9.54 -1.01 -23.13
CA GLY A 165 -9.87 -2.38 -23.46
C GLY A 165 -9.94 -3.33 -22.27
N ALA A 166 -9.87 -2.81 -21.03
CA ALA A 166 -9.86 -3.59 -19.81
C ALA A 166 -11.15 -3.39 -18.99
N ARG A 167 -11.69 -4.47 -18.48
CA ARG A 167 -12.90 -4.49 -17.64
C ARG A 167 -12.46 -4.54 -16.19
N ASP A 168 -12.70 -3.51 -15.41
CA ASP A 168 -12.24 -3.49 -14.02
C ASP A 168 -13.17 -2.72 -13.08
N TRP A 169 -13.81 -3.46 -12.16
CA TRP A 169 -14.67 -2.88 -11.13
C TRP A 169 -13.92 -2.46 -9.85
N ASN A 170 -12.68 -2.92 -9.67
CA ASN A 170 -11.85 -2.54 -8.53
C ASN A 170 -10.34 -2.62 -8.86
N GLY A 171 -9.92 -1.82 -9.82
CA GLY A 171 -8.55 -1.85 -10.33
C GLY A 171 -7.49 -1.53 -9.30
N SER A 172 -7.72 -0.54 -8.41
CA SER A 172 -6.69 -0.12 -7.44
C SER A 172 -6.30 -1.22 -6.43
N ALA A 173 -7.16 -2.19 -6.19
CA ALA A 173 -6.92 -3.24 -5.20
C ALA A 173 -5.78 -4.22 -5.57
N TRP A 174 -5.28 -4.20 -6.81
CA TRP A 174 -4.18 -5.07 -7.25
C TRP A 174 -2.88 -4.91 -6.47
N THR A 175 -2.67 -3.77 -5.82
CA THR A 175 -1.44 -3.52 -5.05
C THR A 175 -1.46 -4.18 -3.66
N LEU A 176 -2.66 -4.54 -3.14
CA LEU A 176 -2.81 -5.10 -1.79
C LEU A 176 -2.10 -6.45 -1.63
N ILE A 177 -2.01 -7.26 -2.70
CA ILE A 177 -1.26 -8.53 -2.66
C ILE A 177 0.23 -8.28 -2.41
N TYR A 178 0.81 -7.19 -2.96
CA TYR A 178 2.20 -6.84 -2.75
C TYR A 178 2.45 -6.31 -1.34
N GLU A 179 1.50 -5.56 -0.79
CA GLU A 179 1.56 -5.13 0.60
C GLU A 179 1.53 -6.35 1.53
N PHE A 180 0.66 -7.32 1.28
CA PHE A 180 0.60 -8.55 2.08
C PHE A 180 1.85 -9.42 1.92
N LYS A 181 2.40 -9.54 0.69
CA LYS A 181 3.70 -10.18 0.44
C LYS A 181 4.83 -9.51 1.22
N ALA A 182 4.84 -8.17 1.31
CA ALA A 182 5.80 -7.43 2.11
C ALA A 182 5.68 -7.74 3.62
N TYR A 183 4.46 -7.92 4.12
CA TYR A 183 4.24 -8.35 5.50
C TYR A 183 4.81 -9.75 5.78
N ILE A 184 4.61 -10.69 4.85
CA ILE A 184 5.18 -12.04 4.93
C ILE A 184 6.71 -11.96 4.88
N LEU A 185 7.27 -11.15 4.00
CA LEU A 185 8.72 -10.95 3.89
C LEU A 185 9.32 -10.49 5.22
N VAL A 186 8.75 -9.45 5.84
CA VAL A 186 9.20 -8.95 7.15
C VAL A 186 9.00 -9.99 8.27
N ALA A 187 7.93 -10.79 8.21
CA ALA A 187 7.72 -11.89 9.13
C ALA A 187 8.85 -12.93 9.03
N ILE A 188 9.24 -13.32 7.81
CA ILE A 188 10.33 -14.24 7.51
C ILE A 188 11.67 -13.67 7.98
N LEU A 189 11.99 -12.43 7.62
CA LEU A 189 13.23 -11.77 8.07
C LEU A 189 13.34 -11.72 9.60
N GLY A 190 12.21 -11.44 10.28
CA GLY A 190 12.16 -11.45 11.73
C GLY A 190 12.25 -12.88 12.33
N LEU A 191 11.75 -13.91 11.64
CA LEU A 191 11.84 -15.32 12.05
C LEU A 191 13.30 -15.78 12.03
N PHE A 192 14.02 -15.46 10.98
CA PHE A 192 15.44 -15.82 10.82
C PHE A 192 16.41 -14.88 11.54
N GLY A 193 15.93 -13.94 12.36
CA GLY A 193 16.79 -13.03 13.13
C GLY A 193 17.48 -11.95 12.29
N ALA A 194 17.18 -11.85 10.99
CA ALA A 194 17.80 -10.85 10.11
C ALA A 194 17.52 -9.40 10.56
N LEU A 195 16.36 -9.16 11.18
CA LEU A 195 16.02 -7.84 11.73
C LEU A 195 16.69 -7.56 13.08
N ALA A 196 17.14 -8.60 13.82
CA ALA A 196 17.89 -8.43 15.06
C ALA A 196 19.34 -7.97 14.78
N ASN A 197 19.90 -8.37 13.62
CA ASN A 197 21.16 -7.87 13.15
C ASN A 197 20.92 -6.77 12.10
N ARG A 198 21.05 -5.51 12.54
CA ARG A 198 20.74 -4.36 11.65
C ARG A 198 21.59 -4.31 10.38
N LYS A 199 22.82 -4.87 10.38
CA LYS A 199 23.67 -4.93 9.18
C LYS A 199 23.09 -5.91 8.15
N VAL A 200 22.61 -7.07 8.59
CA VAL A 200 21.96 -8.07 7.72
C VAL A 200 20.65 -7.52 7.17
N GLY A 201 19.79 -6.94 8.03
CA GLY A 201 18.54 -6.34 7.59
C GLY A 201 18.75 -5.18 6.61
N ALA A 202 19.77 -4.34 6.84
CA ALA A 202 20.08 -3.25 5.93
C ALA A 202 20.69 -3.74 4.60
N ALA A 203 21.58 -4.73 4.64
CA ALA A 203 22.11 -5.33 3.42
C ALA A 203 20.99 -5.90 2.55
N PHE A 204 20.02 -6.58 3.16
CA PHE A 204 18.83 -7.07 2.47
C PHE A 204 18.01 -5.92 1.86
N ALA A 205 17.76 -4.85 2.63
CA ALA A 205 17.02 -3.69 2.14
C ALA A 205 17.77 -3.00 0.97
N LEU A 206 19.08 -2.84 1.06
CA LEU A 206 19.91 -2.26 -0.01
C LEU A 206 19.90 -3.14 -1.27
N VAL A 207 19.88 -4.46 -1.13
CA VAL A 207 19.74 -5.37 -2.28
C VAL A 207 18.39 -5.15 -2.98
N LEU A 208 17.28 -5.03 -2.24
CA LEU A 208 15.97 -4.74 -2.85
C LEU A 208 15.96 -3.40 -3.58
N ILE A 209 16.56 -2.36 -3.00
CA ILE A 209 16.67 -1.04 -3.62
C ILE A 209 17.52 -1.13 -4.91
N ALA A 210 18.66 -1.84 -4.86
CA ALA A 210 19.52 -2.02 -6.02
C ALA A 210 18.81 -2.81 -7.13
N LEU A 211 18.10 -3.89 -6.79
CA LEU A 211 17.33 -4.67 -7.76
C LEU A 211 16.22 -3.84 -8.41
N ASN A 212 15.52 -3.00 -7.62
CA ASN A 212 14.53 -2.06 -8.16
C ASN A 212 15.18 -1.09 -9.16
N ALA A 213 16.32 -0.48 -8.81
CA ALA A 213 17.05 0.43 -9.69
C ALA A 213 17.52 -0.27 -10.98
N LEU A 214 18.13 -1.45 -10.87
CA LEU A 214 18.57 -2.26 -12.02
C LEU A 214 17.42 -2.60 -12.97
N GLN A 215 16.24 -2.94 -12.44
CA GLN A 215 15.06 -3.21 -13.25
C GLN A 215 14.67 -1.99 -14.09
N TRP A 216 14.65 -0.80 -13.50
CA TRP A 216 14.31 0.43 -14.20
C TRP A 216 15.42 0.92 -15.16
N MET A 217 16.64 0.51 -14.95
CA MET A 217 17.77 0.76 -15.89
C MET A 217 17.75 -0.17 -17.12
N GLY A 218 16.72 -0.99 -17.29
CA GLY A 218 16.58 -1.90 -18.43
C GLY A 218 17.30 -3.24 -18.26
N ALA A 219 17.88 -3.51 -17.10
CA ALA A 219 18.47 -4.81 -16.78
C ALA A 219 17.40 -5.91 -16.55
N GLY A 220 16.15 -5.67 -16.95
CA GLY A 220 15.03 -6.58 -16.80
C GLY A 220 15.20 -7.94 -17.51
N GLN A 221 16.12 -8.04 -18.47
CA GLN A 221 16.52 -9.33 -19.05
C GLN A 221 17.24 -10.23 -18.03
N VAL A 222 17.90 -9.64 -17.01
CA VAL A 222 18.46 -10.38 -15.87
C VAL A 222 17.33 -10.96 -14.98
N ALA A 223 16.15 -10.37 -15.00
CA ALA A 223 14.95 -10.86 -14.31
C ALA A 223 14.44 -12.22 -14.83
N ASN A 224 14.78 -12.60 -16.05
CA ASN A 224 14.45 -13.94 -16.57
C ASN A 224 15.22 -15.07 -15.86
N VAL A 225 16.22 -14.76 -15.05
CA VAL A 225 17.03 -15.74 -14.34
C VAL A 225 16.37 -16.21 -13.04
N ASN A 226 15.39 -15.48 -12.49
CA ASN A 226 14.80 -15.84 -11.21
C ASN A 226 13.29 -15.61 -11.17
N TYR A 227 12.51 -16.65 -10.83
CA TYR A 227 11.05 -16.62 -10.74
C TYR A 227 10.51 -15.51 -9.82
N LEU A 228 11.24 -15.17 -8.73
CA LEU A 228 10.91 -14.09 -7.80
C LEU A 228 11.07 -12.70 -8.41
N LEU A 229 11.94 -12.54 -9.40
CA LEU A 229 12.22 -11.27 -10.11
C LEU A 229 11.36 -11.13 -11.39
N ARG A 230 10.56 -12.14 -11.71
CA ARG A 230 9.70 -12.18 -12.90
C ARG A 230 8.51 -11.24 -12.81
N ASP A 231 8.15 -10.83 -11.58
CA ASP A 231 7.08 -9.89 -11.33
C ASP A 231 7.67 -8.47 -11.19
N PRO A 232 7.55 -7.62 -12.22
CA PRO A 232 8.15 -6.28 -12.21
C PRO A 232 7.57 -5.39 -11.11
N TYR A 233 6.32 -5.59 -10.75
CA TYR A 233 5.64 -4.81 -9.73
C TYR A 233 6.14 -5.12 -8.33
N MET A 234 6.60 -6.36 -8.08
CA MET A 234 7.16 -6.72 -6.78
C MET A 234 8.36 -5.85 -6.43
N LEU A 235 9.31 -5.69 -7.35
CA LEU A 235 10.50 -4.85 -7.11
C LEU A 235 10.15 -3.37 -7.04
N MET A 236 9.22 -2.91 -7.88
CA MET A 236 8.75 -1.52 -7.89
C MET A 236 8.26 -1.09 -6.50
N PHE A 237 7.51 -1.93 -5.82
CA PHE A 237 7.00 -1.63 -4.48
C PHE A 237 8.00 -1.95 -3.36
N MET A 238 8.85 -2.95 -3.55
CA MET A 238 9.84 -3.33 -2.54
C MET A 238 10.98 -2.32 -2.41
N GLY A 239 11.30 -1.53 -3.42
CA GLY A 239 12.27 -0.44 -3.31
C GLY A 239 11.89 0.60 -2.24
N PRO A 240 10.75 1.31 -2.39
CA PRO A 240 10.22 2.22 -1.37
C PRO A 240 10.02 1.55 0.00
N PHE A 241 9.51 0.32 0.05
CA PHE A 241 9.33 -0.43 1.29
C PHE A 241 10.67 -0.68 2.00
N ALA A 242 11.68 -1.13 1.27
CA ALA A 242 13.03 -1.37 1.79
C ALA A 242 13.70 -0.08 2.29
N PHE A 243 13.45 1.05 1.62
CA PHE A 243 13.89 2.34 2.12
C PHE A 243 13.26 2.68 3.47
N GLY A 244 11.97 2.41 3.65
CA GLY A 244 11.28 2.52 4.94
C GLY A 244 11.89 1.58 6.02
N MET A 245 12.29 0.36 5.65
CA MET A 245 13.01 -0.55 6.56
C MET A 245 14.32 0.08 7.05
N LEU A 246 15.10 0.74 6.16
CA LEU A 246 16.34 1.42 6.55
C LEU A 246 16.10 2.52 7.58
N PHE A 247 15.00 3.27 7.46
CA PHE A 247 14.61 4.29 8.45
C PHE A 247 14.31 3.69 9.83
N THR A 248 13.85 2.45 9.89
CA THR A 248 13.69 1.73 11.15
C THR A 248 15.03 1.22 11.70
N LEU A 249 15.83 0.59 10.85
CA LEU A 249 17.07 -0.09 11.26
C LEU A 249 18.19 0.88 11.61
N TYR A 250 18.27 2.01 10.93
CA TYR A 250 19.30 3.05 11.09
C TYR A 250 18.72 4.41 11.45
N GLY A 251 17.54 4.46 12.04
CA GLY A 251 16.92 5.72 12.46
C GLY A 251 17.75 6.55 13.44
N ASP A 252 18.66 5.92 14.18
CA ASP A 252 19.64 6.57 15.05
C ASP A 252 20.74 7.33 14.29
N LYS A 253 20.97 7.00 13.01
CA LYS A 253 22.00 7.58 12.14
C LYS A 253 21.47 8.52 11.07
N ILE A 254 20.18 8.42 10.73
CA ILE A 254 19.56 9.24 9.68
C ILE A 254 19.13 10.59 10.31
N PRO A 255 19.74 11.72 9.92
CA PRO A 255 19.37 13.04 10.44
C PRO A 255 18.01 13.48 9.89
N MET A 256 17.22 14.23 10.65
CA MET A 256 16.01 14.93 10.22
C MET A 256 16.32 16.41 10.03
N ASP A 257 16.94 16.71 8.90
CA ASP A 257 17.37 18.05 8.52
C ASP A 257 16.44 18.64 7.45
N SER A 258 16.03 19.90 7.63
CA SER A 258 15.14 20.58 6.68
C SER A 258 15.79 20.81 5.31
N ARG A 259 17.11 21.08 5.28
CA ARG A 259 17.83 21.31 4.03
C ARG A 259 17.88 20.03 3.17
N LEU A 260 18.15 18.89 3.83
CA LEU A 260 18.11 17.58 3.18
C LEU A 260 16.69 17.24 2.71
N ALA A 261 15.66 17.58 3.51
CA ALA A 261 14.28 17.32 3.15
C ALA A 261 13.84 18.11 1.92
N TRP A 262 14.07 19.41 1.91
CA TRP A 262 13.73 20.25 0.75
C TRP A 262 14.60 19.93 -0.47
N GLY A 263 15.90 19.66 -0.27
CA GLY A 263 16.80 19.18 -1.33
C GLY A 263 16.31 17.86 -1.92
N GLY A 264 15.87 16.93 -1.08
CA GLY A 264 15.27 15.65 -1.51
C GLY A 264 13.97 15.84 -2.29
N LEU A 265 13.10 16.76 -1.87
CA LEU A 265 11.89 17.11 -2.62
C LEU A 265 12.23 17.69 -4.01
N ILE A 266 13.12 18.68 -4.05
CA ILE A 266 13.54 19.31 -5.32
C ILE A 266 14.15 18.26 -6.26
N PHE A 267 15.06 17.42 -5.75
CA PHE A 267 15.65 16.33 -6.51
C PHE A 267 14.58 15.34 -7.01
N GLY A 268 13.61 14.98 -6.16
CA GLY A 268 12.50 14.13 -6.55
C GLY A 268 11.65 14.73 -7.66
N VAL A 269 11.27 16.01 -7.55
CA VAL A 269 10.47 16.72 -8.56
C VAL A 269 11.23 16.82 -9.89
N LEU A 270 12.51 17.17 -9.85
CA LEU A 270 13.33 17.23 -11.05
C LEU A 270 13.47 15.86 -11.71
N SER A 271 13.72 14.81 -10.94
CA SER A 271 13.79 13.43 -11.45
C SER A 271 12.43 12.95 -11.98
N TYR A 272 11.31 13.39 -11.39
CA TYR A 272 9.97 13.09 -11.88
C TYR A 272 9.73 13.70 -13.28
N ALA A 273 10.17 14.92 -13.49
CA ALA A 273 10.00 15.64 -14.75
C ALA A 273 11.00 15.22 -15.84
N SER A 274 12.23 14.89 -15.47
CA SER A 274 13.34 14.63 -16.42
C SER A 274 13.69 13.15 -16.60
N GLY A 275 13.09 12.26 -15.80
CA GLY A 275 13.43 10.84 -15.76
C GLY A 275 14.33 10.47 -14.57
N GLY A 276 14.33 9.18 -14.21
CA GLY A 276 15.07 8.63 -13.07
C GLY A 276 14.30 8.65 -11.74
N TRP A 277 13.00 8.96 -11.76
CA TRP A 277 12.17 8.91 -10.56
C TRP A 277 12.23 7.53 -9.89
N ASN A 278 11.95 6.48 -10.65
CA ASN A 278 11.89 5.12 -10.12
C ASN A 278 13.26 4.56 -9.70
N ILE A 279 14.36 5.15 -10.18
CA ILE A 279 15.73 4.72 -9.85
C ILE A 279 16.21 5.41 -8.56
N VAL A 280 16.13 6.74 -8.50
CA VAL A 280 16.72 7.54 -7.41
C VAL A 280 15.79 8.64 -6.88
N GLY A 281 15.00 9.29 -7.73
CA GLY A 281 14.23 10.49 -7.37
C GLY A 281 13.21 10.22 -6.26
N GLN A 282 12.54 9.07 -6.28
CA GLN A 282 11.57 8.70 -5.27
C GLN A 282 12.15 8.70 -3.84
N TYR A 283 13.42 8.32 -3.66
CA TYR A 283 14.03 8.25 -2.32
C TYR A 283 14.23 9.63 -1.68
N GLY A 284 14.53 10.64 -2.50
CA GLY A 284 14.55 12.04 -2.03
C GLY A 284 13.17 12.50 -1.57
N PHE A 285 12.14 12.22 -2.36
CA PHE A 285 10.74 12.52 -1.99
C PHE A 285 10.29 11.74 -0.74
N LEU A 286 10.63 10.47 -0.60
CA LEU A 286 10.28 9.64 0.55
C LEU A 286 10.98 10.13 1.84
N TYR A 287 12.21 10.64 1.75
CA TYR A 287 12.86 11.30 2.86
C TYR A 287 12.09 12.57 3.28
N PHE A 288 11.65 13.38 2.31
CA PHE A 288 10.82 14.54 2.56
C PHE A 288 9.48 14.15 3.24
N LEU A 289 8.85 13.07 2.81
CA LEU A 289 7.62 12.57 3.46
C LEU A 289 7.86 12.20 4.94
N MET A 290 9.01 11.58 5.26
CA MET A 290 9.35 11.30 6.67
C MET A 290 9.57 12.58 7.45
N TYR A 291 10.23 13.59 6.87
CA TYR A 291 10.38 14.90 7.48
C TYR A 291 9.02 15.54 7.78
N LEU A 292 8.08 15.51 6.83
CA LEU A 292 6.72 16.00 7.03
C LEU A 292 5.97 15.19 8.10
N ALA A 293 6.13 13.86 8.13
CA ALA A 293 5.50 13.00 9.14
C ALA A 293 5.88 13.38 10.57
N ILE A 294 7.11 13.88 10.75
CA ILE A 294 7.63 14.29 12.06
C ILE A 294 7.29 15.76 12.38
N ARG A 295 7.29 16.66 11.39
CA ARG A 295 7.25 18.12 11.61
C ARG A 295 5.88 18.76 11.41
N LEU A 296 4.97 18.14 10.63
CA LEU A 296 3.64 18.70 10.46
C LEU A 296 2.83 18.68 11.76
N PRO A 297 2.07 19.75 12.09
CA PRO A 297 1.25 19.82 13.29
C PRO A 297 -0.12 19.14 13.11
N LEU A 298 -0.15 17.96 12.45
CA LEU A 298 -1.36 17.22 12.12
C LEU A 298 -1.44 15.85 12.82
N GLN A 299 -0.81 15.74 14.00
CA GLN A 299 -0.73 14.50 14.79
C GLN A 299 -2.11 13.99 15.26
N ASN A 300 -3.08 14.87 15.30
CA ASN A 300 -4.44 14.55 15.75
C ASN A 300 -5.38 14.12 14.61
N TRP A 301 -4.87 13.99 13.38
CA TRP A 301 -5.69 13.67 12.21
C TRP A 301 -6.48 12.38 12.37
N GLU A 302 -5.85 11.36 12.92
CA GLU A 302 -6.47 10.04 13.12
C GLU A 302 -7.35 9.93 14.38
N LYS A 303 -7.61 11.02 15.11
CA LYS A 303 -8.49 10.96 16.30
C LYS A 303 -9.90 10.41 15.98
N HIS A 304 -10.38 10.68 14.76
CA HIS A 304 -11.69 10.23 14.30
C HIS A 304 -11.63 8.94 13.47
N GLY A 305 -10.45 8.37 13.27
CA GLY A 305 -10.20 7.11 12.57
C GLY A 305 -9.20 7.24 11.42
N ASP A 306 -8.56 6.12 11.09
CA ASP A 306 -7.69 6.00 9.91
C ASP A 306 -8.54 5.67 8.68
N LEU A 307 -8.97 6.71 7.96
CA LEU A 307 -9.81 6.57 6.78
C LEU A 307 -9.02 6.19 5.51
N SER A 308 -7.69 6.25 5.55
CA SER A 308 -6.84 6.09 4.36
C SER A 308 -7.05 4.77 3.63
N TYR A 309 -7.21 3.68 4.37
CA TYR A 309 -7.45 2.36 3.79
C TYR A 309 -8.84 2.25 3.17
N GLY A 310 -9.89 2.70 3.87
CA GLY A 310 -11.24 2.75 3.33
C GLY A 310 -11.31 3.60 2.05
N ILE A 311 -10.70 4.79 2.04
CA ILE A 311 -10.63 5.63 0.83
C ILE A 311 -10.00 4.85 -0.32
N TYR A 312 -8.87 4.18 -0.08
CA TYR A 312 -8.15 3.44 -1.11
C TYR A 312 -8.97 2.31 -1.74
N ILE A 313 -9.66 1.49 -0.93
CA ILE A 313 -10.40 0.31 -1.43
C ILE A 313 -11.77 0.64 -2.03
N TYR A 314 -12.42 1.75 -1.62
CA TYR A 314 -13.72 2.17 -2.15
C TYR A 314 -13.60 3.16 -3.32
N ALA A 315 -12.44 3.81 -3.51
CA ALA A 315 -12.28 4.84 -4.54
C ALA A 315 -12.59 4.32 -5.95
N TRP A 316 -11.91 3.26 -6.38
CA TRP A 316 -12.10 2.73 -7.74
C TRP A 316 -13.54 2.26 -8.01
N PRO A 317 -14.16 1.41 -7.17
CA PRO A 317 -15.55 0.99 -7.38
C PRO A 317 -16.53 2.15 -7.50
N ILE A 318 -16.39 3.19 -6.66
CA ILE A 318 -17.26 4.37 -6.71
C ILE A 318 -16.99 5.20 -7.95
N MET A 319 -15.73 5.37 -8.33
CA MET A 319 -15.35 6.08 -9.55
C MET A 319 -15.88 5.37 -10.79
N ALA A 320 -15.71 4.04 -10.86
CA ALA A 320 -16.23 3.21 -11.95
C ALA A 320 -17.75 3.28 -12.01
N PHE A 321 -18.43 3.19 -10.87
CA PHE A 321 -19.88 3.32 -10.78
C PHE A 321 -20.38 4.71 -11.22
N ALA A 322 -19.73 5.79 -10.78
CA ALA A 322 -20.05 7.14 -11.19
C ALA A 322 -19.85 7.33 -12.71
N ALA A 323 -18.77 6.79 -13.26
CA ALA A 323 -18.48 6.83 -14.68
C ALA A 323 -19.46 5.97 -15.51
N TYR A 324 -19.90 4.84 -14.96
CA TYR A 324 -20.92 4.00 -15.58
C TYR A 324 -22.24 4.75 -15.84
N PHE A 325 -22.61 5.67 -14.92
CA PHE A 325 -23.78 6.55 -15.04
C PHE A 325 -23.47 7.90 -15.70
N HIS A 326 -22.36 7.99 -16.39
CA HIS A 326 -21.95 9.20 -17.13
C HIS A 326 -21.88 10.49 -16.30
N LEU A 327 -21.53 10.37 -15.00
CA LEU A 327 -21.41 11.54 -14.13
C LEU A 327 -20.31 12.50 -14.60
N GLN A 328 -19.27 12.02 -15.26
CA GLN A 328 -18.19 12.81 -15.86
C GLN A 328 -18.71 13.82 -16.89
N ASP A 329 -19.84 13.56 -17.55
CA ASP A 329 -20.43 14.46 -18.55
C ASP A 329 -20.99 15.73 -17.91
N ARG A 330 -21.20 15.73 -16.58
CA ARG A 330 -21.56 16.90 -15.77
C ARG A 330 -20.36 17.76 -15.39
N GLY A 331 -19.17 17.39 -15.81
CA GLY A 331 -17.93 18.12 -15.62
C GLY A 331 -17.08 17.63 -14.44
N TRP A 332 -15.84 18.11 -14.42
CA TRP A 332 -14.81 17.69 -13.48
C TRP A 332 -15.20 17.88 -12.01
N ILE A 333 -15.78 19.05 -11.69
CA ILE A 333 -16.16 19.37 -10.29
C ILE A 333 -17.27 18.44 -9.79
N ALA A 334 -18.32 18.24 -10.59
CA ALA A 334 -19.45 17.40 -10.20
C ALA A 334 -19.00 15.94 -9.96
N TYR A 335 -18.17 15.42 -10.85
CA TYR A 335 -17.62 14.06 -10.71
C TYR A 335 -16.77 13.92 -9.46
N HIS A 336 -15.73 14.74 -9.31
CA HIS A 336 -14.80 14.62 -8.19
C HIS A 336 -15.45 14.89 -6.84
N LEU A 337 -16.32 15.91 -6.75
CA LEU A 337 -17.00 16.21 -5.49
C LEU A 337 -17.89 15.05 -5.06
N THR A 338 -18.67 14.47 -5.98
CA THR A 338 -19.54 13.33 -5.68
C THR A 338 -18.71 12.11 -5.26
N VAL A 339 -17.66 11.78 -6.01
CA VAL A 339 -16.77 10.65 -5.69
C VAL A 339 -16.11 10.86 -4.32
N VAL A 340 -15.49 12.01 -4.10
CA VAL A 340 -14.77 12.31 -2.86
C VAL A 340 -15.72 12.22 -1.65
N VAL A 341 -16.89 12.86 -1.72
CA VAL A 341 -17.86 12.80 -0.60
C VAL A 341 -18.32 11.38 -0.35
N THR A 342 -18.72 10.64 -1.40
CA THR A 342 -19.22 9.26 -1.27
C THR A 342 -18.15 8.33 -0.70
N VAL A 343 -16.91 8.42 -1.21
CA VAL A 343 -15.80 7.60 -0.75
C VAL A 343 -15.44 7.89 0.72
N HIS A 344 -15.46 9.17 1.14
CA HIS A 344 -15.21 9.51 2.55
C HIS A 344 -16.31 9.01 3.49
N ILE A 345 -17.58 9.08 3.08
CA ILE A 345 -18.68 8.50 3.84
C ILE A 345 -18.49 6.99 3.98
N LEU A 346 -18.20 6.28 2.89
CA LEU A 346 -17.95 4.83 2.93
C LEU A 346 -16.73 4.46 3.75
N ALA A 347 -15.64 5.21 3.63
CA ALA A 347 -14.45 5.01 4.46
C ALA A 347 -14.71 5.22 5.94
N TYR A 348 -15.50 6.24 6.29
CA TYR A 348 -15.92 6.48 7.68
C TYR A 348 -16.78 5.34 8.22
N LEU A 349 -17.77 4.88 7.45
CA LEU A 349 -18.60 3.73 7.82
C LEU A 349 -17.75 2.45 7.93
N SER A 350 -16.87 2.19 6.96
CA SER A 350 -15.96 1.05 6.99
C SER A 350 -15.09 1.05 8.24
N TRP A 351 -14.48 2.20 8.57
CA TRP A 351 -13.68 2.32 9.77
C TRP A 351 -14.45 1.98 11.03
N HIS A 352 -15.63 2.57 11.22
CA HIS A 352 -16.38 2.42 12.47
C HIS A 352 -17.10 1.08 12.59
N LEU A 353 -17.60 0.53 11.49
CA LEU A 353 -18.40 -0.70 11.50
C LEU A 353 -17.59 -1.97 11.25
N ILE A 354 -16.41 -1.86 10.60
CA ILE A 354 -15.65 -3.04 10.14
C ILE A 354 -14.22 -2.99 10.66
N GLU A 355 -13.43 -1.98 10.31
CA GLU A 355 -11.99 -1.96 10.57
C GLU A 355 -11.68 -1.85 12.06
N LYS A 356 -12.27 -0.87 12.75
CA LYS A 356 -12.04 -0.67 14.19
C LYS A 356 -12.52 -1.87 15.03
N PRO A 357 -13.70 -2.45 14.80
CA PRO A 357 -14.11 -3.71 15.45
C PRO A 357 -13.16 -4.87 15.16
N ALA A 358 -12.76 -5.07 13.89
CA ALA A 358 -11.80 -6.11 13.53
C ALA A 358 -10.44 -5.90 14.26
N MET A 359 -9.94 -4.67 14.28
CA MET A 359 -8.69 -4.34 14.97
C MET A 359 -8.77 -4.47 16.49
N SER A 360 -9.96 -4.45 17.11
CA SER A 360 -10.13 -4.75 18.54
C SER A 360 -9.74 -6.19 18.89
N LEU A 361 -9.85 -7.10 17.91
CA LEU A 361 -9.46 -8.51 18.04
C LEU A 361 -7.93 -8.75 17.89
N LYS A 362 -7.12 -7.71 17.76
CA LYS A 362 -5.65 -7.80 17.54
C LYS A 362 -4.88 -8.56 18.63
N ASN A 363 -5.44 -8.64 19.83
CA ASN A 363 -4.85 -9.38 20.95
C ASN A 363 -5.52 -10.74 21.18
N TYR A 364 -6.63 -11.03 20.47
CA TYR A 364 -7.31 -12.31 20.51
C TYR A 364 -6.71 -13.21 19.44
N LEU A 365 -6.10 -14.32 19.87
CA LEU A 365 -5.67 -15.38 18.96
C LEU A 365 -6.68 -16.52 19.09
N PRO A 366 -7.20 -17.07 18.00
CA PRO A 366 -8.02 -18.29 18.05
C PRO A 366 -7.25 -19.41 18.74
N GLY A 367 -7.91 -20.20 19.62
CA GLY A 367 -7.24 -21.20 20.45
C GLY A 367 -6.48 -22.29 19.68
N TRP A 368 -6.83 -22.54 18.41
CA TRP A 368 -6.06 -23.42 17.53
C TRP A 368 -4.70 -22.82 17.14
N MET A 369 -4.59 -21.50 17.03
CA MET A 369 -3.34 -20.81 16.77
C MET A 369 -2.41 -20.84 17.99
N ASP A 370 -2.94 -20.73 19.21
CA ASP A 370 -2.12 -20.87 20.42
C ASP A 370 -1.50 -22.28 20.51
N LYS A 371 -2.27 -23.33 20.19
CA LYS A 371 -1.76 -24.71 20.12
C LYS A 371 -0.67 -24.89 19.06
N LEU A 372 -0.81 -24.27 17.88
CA LEU A 372 0.23 -24.27 16.86
C LEU A 372 1.50 -23.53 17.34
N ILE A 373 1.35 -22.41 18.02
CA ILE A 373 2.47 -21.63 18.59
C ILE A 373 3.24 -22.51 19.59
N GLU A 374 2.55 -23.17 20.49
CA GLU A 374 3.17 -24.05 21.49
C GLU A 374 3.88 -25.24 20.84
N HIS A 375 3.26 -25.85 19.82
CA HIS A 375 3.84 -26.97 19.10
C HIS A 375 5.15 -26.62 18.36
N PHE A 376 5.20 -25.46 17.70
CA PHE A 376 6.38 -25.05 16.93
C PHE A 376 7.39 -24.19 17.72
N ARG A 377 7.08 -23.80 18.95
CA ARG A 377 7.94 -22.98 19.81
C ARG A 377 9.34 -23.55 20.01
N PRO A 378 9.51 -24.87 20.30
CA PRO A 378 10.84 -25.48 20.49
C PRO A 378 11.72 -25.39 19.24
N THR A 379 11.12 -25.64 18.06
CA THR A 379 11.82 -25.60 16.77
C THR A 379 12.24 -24.15 16.44
N TYR A 380 11.36 -23.18 16.68
CA TYR A 380 11.63 -21.77 16.47
C TYR A 380 12.77 -21.25 17.37
N GLU A 381 12.75 -21.59 18.66
CA GLU A 381 13.81 -21.21 19.60
C GLU A 381 15.15 -21.86 19.29
N ALA A 382 15.16 -23.12 18.81
CA ALA A 382 16.36 -23.79 18.37
C ALA A 382 17.00 -23.17 17.13
N VAL A 383 16.18 -22.79 16.13
CA VAL A 383 16.63 -22.08 14.92
C VAL A 383 17.14 -20.69 15.27
N ALA A 384 16.40 -19.93 16.09
CA ALA A 384 16.81 -18.59 16.53
C ALA A 384 18.16 -18.61 17.26
N ARG A 385 18.41 -19.59 18.15
CA ARG A 385 19.71 -19.76 18.84
C ARG A 385 20.85 -20.06 17.86
N ARG A 386 20.63 -20.88 16.84
CA ARG A 386 21.66 -21.21 15.84
C ARG A 386 22.09 -20.02 14.98
N ILE A 387 21.18 -19.08 14.74
CA ILE A 387 21.43 -17.91 13.88
C ILE A 387 22.02 -16.74 14.70
N VAL A 388 21.62 -16.57 15.96
CA VAL A 388 22.04 -15.44 16.81
C VAL A 388 23.36 -15.70 17.54
N THR A 389 23.65 -16.96 17.91
CA THR A 389 24.85 -17.32 18.70
C THR A 389 26.18 -17.19 17.95
N PRO A 390 26.29 -17.47 16.63
CA PRO A 390 27.57 -17.29 15.92
C PRO A 390 28.02 -15.83 15.80
N ALA A 391 27.07 -14.88 15.86
CA ALA A 391 27.38 -13.45 15.72
C ALA A 391 28.01 -12.84 17.00
N LEU A 392 27.87 -13.48 18.15
CA LEU A 392 28.42 -13.03 19.45
C LEU A 392 29.78 -13.63 19.77
N SER A 393 30.17 -14.73 19.12
CA SER A 393 31.46 -15.39 19.34
C SER A 393 32.62 -14.82 18.49
N SER A 394 32.32 -13.99 17.48
CA SER A 394 33.35 -13.39 16.61
C SER A 394 33.80 -11.98 17.05
N THR A 395 33.33 -11.47 18.19
CA THR A 395 33.69 -10.13 18.70
C THR A 395 34.55 -10.20 19.98
N ARG A 396 35.22 -11.31 20.21
CA ARG A 396 36.32 -11.39 21.20
C ARG A 396 37.58 -11.82 20.47
N ILE A 397 38.28 -10.92 19.88
CA ILE A 397 39.75 -10.83 19.80
C ILE A 397 40.05 -9.34 19.65
#